data_01ea4b1c9d7a482b6ab71c114e8ef52a
#
_entry.id   01ea4b1c9d7a482b6ab71c114e8ef52a
#
_cell.length_a   1.000
_cell.length_b   1.000
_cell.length_c   1.000
_cell.angle_alpha   90.00
_cell.angle_beta   90.00
_cell.angle_gamma   90.00
#
_symmetry.space_group_name_H-M   'P 1'
#
loop_
_entity.id
_entity.type
_entity.pdbx_description
1 polymer ?
#
loop_
_entity_poly.entity_id
_entity_poly.type
_entity_poly.pdbx_seq_one_letter_code
_entity_poly.pdbx_strand_id
1 'polypeptide(L)'
;MIRKIIFLEMLLLGIATFLYSQDEISKITITHGPYLQNVGSNEATIVWITDKPSIGWVELASDGNGSFYAKEHPRYFDTSNGIKNTSTIHAVKVKGLTPGKQYRYRVFAQEVLKHTGYKIIYGSYASTDVYYR
;
A
#
# COMPACT_ATOMS: atom_id res chain seq x y z
N MET A 1 -38.41 15.89 38.69
CA MET A 1 -37.96 14.49 38.43
C MET A 1 -37.83 14.15 36.95
N ILE A 2 -38.81 14.44 36.15
CA ILE A 2 -38.82 14.14 34.71
C ILE A 2 -37.69 14.85 33.93
N ARG A 3 -37.33 16.08 34.29
CA ARG A 3 -36.25 16.85 33.65
C ARG A 3 -34.85 16.23 33.82
N LYS A 4 -34.56 15.58 34.96
CA LYS A 4 -33.28 14.93 35.23
C LYS A 4 -33.08 13.66 34.37
N ILE A 5 -34.13 12.93 34.09
CA ILE A 5 -34.12 11.71 33.30
C ILE A 5 -33.84 12.05 31.83
N ILE A 6 -34.45 13.11 31.30
CA ILE A 6 -34.25 13.57 29.90
C ILE A 6 -32.80 14.04 29.68
N PHE A 7 -32.16 14.71 30.66
CA PHE A 7 -30.76 15.10 30.57
C PHE A 7 -29.80 13.90 30.53
N LEU A 8 -30.10 12.86 31.30
CA LEU A 8 -29.27 11.64 31.31
C LEU A 8 -29.35 10.87 29.98
N GLU A 9 -30.53 10.79 29.35
CA GLU A 9 -30.69 10.16 28.06
C GLU A 9 -29.98 10.91 26.93
N MET A 10 -30.00 12.24 26.95
CA MET A 10 -29.27 13.05 25.95
C MET A 10 -27.74 12.89 26.10
N LEU A 11 -27.23 12.75 27.32
CA LEU A 11 -25.82 12.53 27.56
C LEU A 11 -25.36 11.16 27.06
N LEU A 12 -26.15 10.12 27.23
CA LEU A 12 -25.88 8.76 26.73
C LEU A 12 -25.86 8.70 25.19
N LEU A 13 -26.79 9.37 24.53
CA LEU A 13 -26.84 9.48 23.08
C LEU A 13 -25.61 10.21 22.51
N GLY A 14 -25.14 11.26 23.15
CA GLY A 14 -23.92 11.99 22.77
C GLY A 14 -22.67 11.13 22.88
N ILE A 15 -22.53 10.34 23.91
CA ILE A 15 -21.40 9.42 24.12
C ILE A 15 -21.42 8.29 23.08
N ALA A 16 -22.56 7.72 22.77
CA ALA A 16 -22.70 6.68 21.74
C ALA A 16 -22.30 7.19 20.36
N THR A 17 -22.69 8.39 19.98
CA THR A 17 -22.31 9.01 18.70
C THR A 17 -20.81 9.27 18.62
N PHE A 18 -20.19 9.70 19.70
CA PHE A 18 -18.74 9.93 19.76
C PHE A 18 -17.94 8.63 19.63
N LEU A 19 -18.38 7.52 20.26
CA LEU A 19 -17.74 6.21 20.13
C LEU A 19 -17.83 5.65 18.70
N TYR A 20 -18.94 5.85 18.02
CA TYR A 20 -19.10 5.43 16.62
C TYR A 20 -18.15 6.15 15.67
N SER A 21 -17.88 7.42 15.88
CA SER A 21 -16.96 8.19 15.01
C SER A 21 -15.50 7.82 15.21
N GLN A 22 -15.11 7.15 16.30
CA GLN A 22 -13.75 6.68 16.57
C GLN A 22 -13.43 5.32 15.96
N ASP A 23 -14.41 4.53 15.59
CA ASP A 23 -14.24 3.19 15.02
C ASP A 23 -13.97 3.17 13.51
N GLU A 24 -14.02 4.32 12.85
CA GLU A 24 -13.65 4.43 11.43
C GLU A 24 -12.13 4.45 11.26
N ILE A 25 -11.55 3.25 11.13
CA ILE A 25 -10.14 3.10 10.77
C ILE A 25 -10.01 3.33 9.26
N SER A 26 -9.34 4.42 8.87
CA SER A 26 -9.06 4.68 7.46
C SER A 26 -8.05 3.68 6.93
N LYS A 27 -8.35 3.09 5.78
CA LYS A 27 -7.45 2.17 5.08
C LYS A 27 -6.34 2.94 4.38
N ILE A 28 -5.18 2.29 4.23
CA ILE A 28 -4.09 2.85 3.42
C ILE A 28 -4.54 3.01 1.96
N THR A 29 -4.12 4.10 1.35
CA THR A 29 -4.35 4.38 -0.07
C THR A 29 -3.06 4.76 -0.78
N ILE A 30 -2.97 4.42 -2.07
CA ILE A 30 -1.94 4.92 -2.97
C ILE A 30 -2.43 6.27 -3.48
N THR A 31 -1.79 7.34 -3.04
CA THR A 31 -2.22 8.72 -3.34
C THR A 31 -1.64 9.25 -4.65
N HIS A 32 -0.45 8.79 -5.02
CA HIS A 32 0.26 9.22 -6.24
C HIS A 32 0.99 8.04 -6.85
N GLY A 33 1.02 8.02 -8.15
CA GLY A 33 1.72 7.00 -8.92
C GLY A 33 0.87 5.76 -9.24
N PRO A 34 1.53 4.74 -9.75
CA PRO A 34 2.98 4.61 -9.96
C PRO A 34 3.51 5.46 -11.10
N TYR A 35 4.77 5.88 -10.96
CA TYR A 35 5.53 6.61 -11.97
C TYR A 35 6.78 5.82 -12.36
N LEU A 36 7.12 5.83 -13.64
CA LEU A 36 8.40 5.31 -14.12
C LEU A 36 9.46 6.39 -14.08
N GLN A 37 10.62 6.06 -13.55
CA GLN A 37 11.79 6.93 -13.52
C GLN A 37 13.03 6.15 -13.93
N ASN A 38 14.04 6.86 -14.45
CA ASN A 38 15.34 6.29 -14.80
C ASN A 38 15.21 5.01 -15.66
N VAL A 39 14.36 5.05 -16.67
CA VAL A 39 14.15 3.92 -17.57
C VAL A 39 15.37 3.75 -18.46
N GLY A 40 16.04 2.62 -18.29
CA GLY A 40 17.17 2.20 -19.12
C GLY A 40 16.79 1.04 -20.04
N SER A 41 17.78 0.50 -20.74
CA SER A 41 17.57 -0.62 -21.66
C SER A 41 17.20 -1.92 -20.94
N ASN A 42 17.62 -2.09 -19.67
CA ASN A 42 17.44 -3.33 -18.91
C ASN A 42 16.97 -3.08 -17.47
N GLU A 43 16.62 -1.85 -17.14
CA GLU A 43 16.16 -1.49 -15.79
C GLU A 43 15.18 -0.33 -15.82
N ALA A 44 14.37 -0.23 -14.76
CA ALA A 44 13.48 0.90 -14.52
C ALA A 44 13.26 1.06 -13.02
N THR A 45 13.00 2.28 -12.59
CA THR A 45 12.60 2.57 -11.22
C THR A 45 11.12 2.93 -11.20
N ILE A 46 10.38 2.30 -10.29
CA ILE A 46 8.94 2.51 -10.12
C ILE A 46 8.74 3.22 -8.78
N VAL A 47 8.07 4.37 -8.81
CA VAL A 47 7.86 5.23 -7.64
C VAL A 47 6.38 5.43 -7.39
N TRP A 48 5.96 5.32 -6.15
CA TRP A 48 4.59 5.66 -5.73
C TRP A 48 4.58 6.21 -4.30
N ILE A 49 3.49 6.85 -3.95
CA ILE A 49 3.29 7.50 -2.65
C ILE A 49 2.02 6.96 -2.02
N THR A 50 2.09 6.70 -0.71
CA THR A 50 0.95 6.30 0.11
C THR A 50 0.66 7.35 1.17
N ASP A 51 -0.55 7.32 1.72
CA ASP A 51 -0.98 8.24 2.78
C ASP A 51 -0.50 7.80 4.18
N LYS A 52 -0.01 6.56 4.31
CA LYS A 52 0.43 5.99 5.59
C LYS A 52 1.77 5.29 5.45
N PRO A 53 2.59 5.24 6.51
CA PRO A 53 3.83 4.48 6.49
C PRO A 53 3.57 3.01 6.19
N SER A 54 4.28 2.47 5.24
CA SER A 54 4.06 1.14 4.68
C SER A 54 5.35 0.51 4.18
N ILE A 55 5.35 -0.81 4.05
CA ILE A 55 6.29 -1.50 3.17
C ILE A 55 5.68 -1.54 1.77
N GLY A 56 6.53 -1.51 0.75
CA GLY A 56 6.07 -1.48 -0.64
C GLY A 56 6.77 -2.52 -1.49
N TRP A 57 6.08 -3.01 -2.52
CA TRP A 57 6.67 -3.90 -3.51
C TRP A 57 6.00 -3.74 -4.87
N VAL A 58 6.74 -4.15 -5.88
CA VAL A 58 6.29 -4.22 -7.27
C VAL A 58 6.13 -5.69 -7.63
N GLU A 59 5.02 -6.01 -8.25
CA GLU A 59 4.80 -7.29 -8.93
C GLU A 59 5.01 -7.09 -10.42
N LEU A 60 5.88 -7.88 -11.01
CA LEU A 60 6.29 -7.74 -12.41
C LEU A 60 5.98 -9.01 -13.19
N ALA A 61 5.50 -8.85 -14.41
CA ALA A 61 5.30 -9.95 -15.35
C ALA A 61 5.63 -9.52 -16.77
N SER A 62 6.03 -10.49 -17.59
CA SER A 62 6.13 -10.24 -19.03
C SER A 62 4.75 -10.11 -19.66
N ASP A 63 4.62 -9.21 -20.62
CA ASP A 63 3.39 -9.04 -21.39
C ASP A 63 3.26 -10.22 -22.39
N GLY A 64 2.44 -11.20 -22.05
CA GLY A 64 2.25 -12.42 -22.83
C GLY A 64 0.78 -12.82 -22.95
N ASN A 65 0.51 -13.86 -23.76
CA ASN A 65 -0.83 -14.33 -24.10
C ASN A 65 -1.44 -15.25 -23.03
N GLY A 66 -0.82 -15.41 -21.87
CA GLY A 66 -1.34 -16.24 -20.80
C GLY A 66 -2.26 -15.49 -19.84
N SER A 67 -2.99 -16.23 -19.01
CA SER A 67 -3.74 -15.65 -17.90
C SER A 67 -2.78 -15.00 -16.90
N PHE A 68 -2.78 -13.70 -16.85
CA PHE A 68 -1.90 -12.93 -15.96
C PHE A 68 -2.12 -13.27 -14.48
N TYR A 69 -3.35 -13.56 -14.11
CA TYR A 69 -3.72 -13.84 -12.73
C TYR A 69 -3.50 -15.28 -12.29
N ALA A 70 -3.24 -16.19 -13.23
CA ALA A 70 -3.11 -17.62 -12.94
C ALA A 70 -1.71 -18.04 -12.47
N LYS A 71 -0.73 -17.14 -12.54
CA LYS A 71 0.67 -17.41 -12.17
C LYS A 71 1.14 -16.45 -11.10
N GLU A 72 1.98 -16.95 -10.20
CA GLU A 72 2.74 -16.10 -9.30
C GLU A 72 3.78 -15.32 -10.11
N HIS A 73 3.92 -14.04 -9.79
CA HIS A 73 4.88 -13.15 -10.43
C HIS A 73 5.94 -12.72 -9.43
N PRO A 74 7.18 -12.44 -9.91
CA PRO A 74 8.23 -11.93 -9.05
C PRO A 74 7.81 -10.65 -8.33
N ARG A 75 8.21 -10.55 -7.07
CA ARG A 75 8.00 -9.38 -6.23
C ARG A 75 9.32 -8.71 -5.93
N TYR A 76 9.36 -7.40 -6.10
CA TYR A 76 10.52 -6.57 -5.82
C TYR A 76 10.16 -5.59 -4.73
N PHE A 77 10.76 -5.77 -3.56
CA PHE A 77 10.47 -4.93 -2.40
C PHE A 77 11.31 -3.65 -2.41
N ASP A 78 10.73 -2.58 -1.86
CA ASP A 78 11.46 -1.38 -1.52
C ASP A 78 12.36 -1.68 -0.32
N THR A 79 13.66 -1.79 -0.56
CA THR A 79 14.65 -2.17 0.44
C THR A 79 15.85 -1.24 0.44
N SER A 80 16.46 -1.11 1.62
CA SER A 80 17.78 -0.51 1.78
C SER A 80 18.67 -1.50 2.51
N ASN A 81 19.82 -1.86 1.91
CA ASN A 81 20.74 -2.85 2.47
C ASN A 81 20.07 -4.20 2.83
N GLY A 82 19.12 -4.64 1.99
CA GLY A 82 18.39 -5.88 2.19
C GLY A 82 17.24 -5.81 3.21
N ILE A 83 16.99 -4.67 3.81
CA ILE A 83 15.91 -4.47 4.79
C ILE A 83 14.78 -3.69 4.13
N LYS A 84 13.53 -4.16 4.31
CA LYS A 84 12.35 -3.49 3.79
C LYS A 84 12.18 -2.11 4.42
N ASN A 85 12.04 -1.09 3.56
CA ASN A 85 11.82 0.28 3.99
C ASN A 85 10.37 0.47 4.45
N THR A 86 10.20 1.08 5.61
CA THR A 86 8.90 1.59 6.06
C THR A 86 8.84 3.08 5.74
N SER A 87 8.00 3.46 4.79
CA SER A 87 7.92 4.83 4.29
C SER A 87 6.56 5.10 3.64
N THR A 88 6.28 6.37 3.40
CA THR A 88 5.16 6.80 2.56
C THR A 88 5.56 6.97 1.10
N ILE A 89 6.86 7.06 0.81
CA ILE A 89 7.40 7.17 -0.55
C ILE A 89 8.19 5.90 -0.84
N HIS A 90 7.79 5.20 -1.89
CA HIS A 90 8.45 3.98 -2.33
C HIS A 90 9.09 4.17 -3.68
N ALA A 91 10.32 3.66 -3.80
CA ALA A 91 11.08 3.64 -5.04
C ALA A 91 11.72 2.25 -5.19
N VAL A 92 11.32 1.52 -6.20
CA VAL A 92 11.80 0.17 -6.46
C VAL A 92 12.51 0.11 -7.80
N LYS A 93 13.78 -0.25 -7.79
CA LYS A 93 14.56 -0.46 -8.99
C LYS A 93 14.44 -1.92 -9.44
N VAL A 94 13.87 -2.12 -10.60
CA VAL A 94 13.73 -3.44 -11.23
C VAL A 94 14.83 -3.58 -12.26
N LYS A 95 15.66 -4.60 -12.11
CA LYS A 95 16.82 -4.88 -12.98
C LYS A 95 16.63 -6.19 -13.76
N GLY A 96 17.51 -6.43 -14.73
CA GLY A 96 17.51 -7.67 -15.48
C GLY A 96 16.38 -7.76 -16.50
N LEU A 97 15.84 -6.64 -16.92
CA LEU A 97 14.83 -6.58 -17.99
C LEU A 97 15.48 -6.83 -19.34
N THR A 98 14.74 -7.49 -20.23
CA THR A 98 15.16 -7.71 -21.60
C THR A 98 14.88 -6.47 -22.44
N PRO A 99 15.88 -5.87 -23.13
CA PRO A 99 15.66 -4.72 -23.99
C PRO A 99 14.62 -5.02 -25.10
N GLY A 100 13.75 -4.05 -25.33
CA GLY A 100 12.70 -4.17 -26.35
C GLY A 100 11.50 -5.04 -25.97
N LYS A 101 11.53 -5.68 -24.79
CA LYS A 101 10.42 -6.50 -24.30
C LYS A 101 9.45 -5.65 -23.50
N GLN A 102 8.16 -5.87 -23.68
CA GLN A 102 7.10 -5.22 -22.91
C GLN A 102 6.81 -6.00 -21.62
N TYR A 103 6.67 -5.27 -20.52
CA TYR A 103 6.36 -5.83 -19.21
C TYR A 103 5.10 -5.19 -18.64
N ARG A 104 4.44 -5.93 -17.76
CA ARG A 104 3.33 -5.42 -16.95
C ARG A 104 3.76 -5.38 -15.50
N TYR A 105 3.29 -4.38 -14.78
CA TYR A 105 3.57 -4.27 -13.37
C TYR A 105 2.40 -3.67 -12.62
N ARG A 106 2.33 -3.96 -11.35
CA ARG A 106 1.48 -3.23 -10.40
C ARG A 106 2.20 -3.07 -9.08
N VAL A 107 1.78 -2.10 -8.28
CA VAL A 107 2.40 -1.79 -7.01
C VAL A 107 1.50 -2.11 -5.85
N PHE A 108 2.12 -2.46 -4.73
CA PHE A 108 1.47 -2.81 -3.48
C PHE A 108 2.08 -2.01 -2.34
N ALA A 109 1.27 -1.74 -1.34
CA ALA A 109 1.74 -1.19 -0.07
C ALA A 109 0.97 -1.84 1.06
N GLN A 110 1.67 -2.21 2.12
CA GLN A 110 1.07 -2.72 3.34
C GLN A 110 1.44 -1.83 4.51
N GLU A 111 0.42 -1.28 5.18
CA GLU A 111 0.60 -0.40 6.32
C GLU A 111 1.38 -1.06 7.44
N VAL A 112 2.34 -0.34 8.01
CA VAL A 112 3.07 -0.76 9.20
C VAL A 112 2.52 0.02 10.38
N LEU A 113 1.80 -0.67 11.27
CA LEU A 113 1.22 -0.07 12.47
C LEU A 113 2.26 0.11 13.56
N LYS A 114 3.15 -0.87 13.72
CA LYS A 114 4.18 -0.86 14.75
C LYS A 114 5.37 -1.70 14.31
N HIS A 115 6.56 -1.18 14.54
CA HIS A 115 7.81 -1.90 14.32
C HIS A 115 8.62 -1.87 15.61
N THR A 116 8.72 -3.01 16.27
CA THR A 116 9.67 -3.26 17.36
C THR A 116 10.80 -4.13 16.82
N GLY A 117 12.02 -4.04 17.35
CA GLY A 117 13.25 -4.59 16.77
C GLY A 117 13.18 -5.94 16.04
N TYR A 118 12.27 -6.83 16.40
CA TYR A 118 12.09 -8.14 15.77
C TYR A 118 10.64 -8.47 15.40
N LYS A 119 9.70 -7.55 15.61
CA LYS A 119 8.27 -7.78 15.32
C LYS A 119 7.68 -6.59 14.59
N ILE A 120 6.99 -6.87 13.50
CA ILE A 120 6.24 -5.89 12.73
C ILE A 120 4.75 -6.23 12.81
N ILE A 121 3.93 -5.24 13.15
CA ILE A 121 2.47 -5.36 13.12
C ILE A 121 1.99 -4.62 11.88
N TYR A 122 1.36 -5.35 10.98
CA TYR A 122 0.84 -4.83 9.73
C TYR A 122 -0.63 -4.42 9.87
N GLY A 123 -1.02 -3.40 9.14
CA GLY A 123 -2.39 -2.97 8.96
C GLY A 123 -2.97 -3.38 7.63
N SER A 124 -3.80 -2.50 7.06
CA SER A 124 -4.40 -2.70 5.74
C SER A 124 -3.37 -2.66 4.61
N TYR A 125 -3.74 -3.18 3.44
CA TYR A 125 -2.92 -3.05 2.26
C TYR A 125 -3.69 -2.40 1.12
N ALA A 126 -2.96 -1.81 0.18
CA ALA A 126 -3.48 -1.24 -1.05
C ALA A 126 -2.69 -1.76 -2.24
N SER A 127 -3.33 -1.84 -3.38
CA SER A 127 -2.70 -2.18 -4.64
C SER A 127 -3.33 -1.37 -5.77
N THR A 128 -2.63 -1.26 -6.88
CA THR A 128 -3.25 -0.76 -8.11
C THR A 128 -4.20 -1.84 -8.66
N ASP A 129 -5.41 -1.42 -9.06
CA ASP A 129 -6.41 -2.34 -9.62
C ASP A 129 -6.08 -2.78 -11.03
N VAL A 130 -5.24 -2.02 -11.70
CA VAL A 130 -4.82 -2.27 -13.07
C VAL A 130 -3.32 -2.49 -13.15
N TYR A 131 -2.92 -3.28 -14.14
CA TYR A 131 -1.51 -3.43 -14.47
C TYR A 131 -1.10 -2.36 -15.48
N TYR A 132 0.03 -1.74 -15.21
CA TYR A 132 0.66 -0.75 -16.07
C TYR A 132 1.65 -1.45 -17.02
N ARG A 133 1.89 -0.82 -18.16
CA ARG A 133 2.84 -1.30 -19.18
C ARG A 133 4.02 -0.37 -19.34
#